data_201de21bdbe2dad31570b0ea5c8dbc6b
#
_entry.id   201de21bdbe2dad31570b0ea5c8dbc6b
#
_cell.length_a   1.000
_cell.length_b   1.000
_cell.length_c   1.000
_cell.angle_alpha   90.00
_cell.angle_beta   90.00
_cell.angle_gamma   90.00
#
_symmetry.space_group_name_H-M   'P 1'
#
loop_
_entity.id
_entity.type
_entity.pdbx_description
1 polymer ?
#
loop_
_entity_poly.entity_id
_entity_poly.type
_entity_poly.pdbx_seq_one_letter_code
_entity_poly.pdbx_strand_id
1 'polypeptide(L)'
;MFPVCCGIGPASSFTVGFNASKHLAARKFLTAAQDLFWTDYRDMNKSKTSSYLDLSPLYGSNQEMQDTIRTFKDGKLKPDCFADKRLLGMPPGVGVLLIMFNRVHNYVADNLIAINEDGKFTPPSPGLEGERAAAAWKKYDNDVFQTARLITSGLYINITLLDYVRNIVNVRSLFHTPSPSCLFGY
;
A
#
# COMPACT_ATOMS: atom_id res chain seq x y z
N MET A 1 -25.70 -8.58 -4.69
CA MET A 1 -24.42 -7.87 -4.82
C MET A 1 -23.85 -7.75 -3.42
N PHE A 2 -23.01 -8.71 -3.00
CA PHE A 2 -22.51 -8.77 -1.62
C PHE A 2 -21.22 -7.97 -1.55
N PRO A 3 -21.07 -7.03 -0.59
CA PRO A 3 -19.77 -6.46 -0.27
C PRO A 3 -18.92 -7.56 0.39
N VAL A 4 -17.75 -7.87 -0.18
CA VAL A 4 -16.81 -8.81 0.41
C VAL A 4 -16.05 -8.07 1.53
N CYS A 5 -16.76 -7.76 2.60
CA CYS A 5 -16.18 -7.30 3.85
C CYS A 5 -16.17 -8.49 4.81
N CYS A 6 -15.08 -9.27 4.84
CA CYS A 6 -14.86 -10.22 5.92
C CYS A 6 -14.54 -9.43 7.19
N GLY A 7 -15.51 -9.34 8.11
CA GLY A 7 -15.32 -8.78 9.43
C GLY A 7 -14.35 -9.63 10.25
N ILE A 8 -13.15 -9.13 10.44
CA ILE A 8 -12.22 -9.59 11.47
C ILE A 8 -12.23 -8.50 12.55
N GLY A 9 -12.55 -8.88 13.78
CA GLY A 9 -12.78 -8.00 14.91
C GLY A 9 -11.68 -7.00 15.27
N PRO A 10 -11.88 -6.12 16.27
CA PRO A 10 -11.05 -4.94 16.53
C PRO A 10 -9.60 -5.30 16.83
N ALA A 11 -8.69 -4.65 16.11
CA ALA A 11 -7.26 -4.85 16.20
C ALA A 11 -6.71 -4.32 17.54
N SER A 12 -6.31 -5.24 18.42
CA SER A 12 -5.32 -4.96 19.45
C SER A 12 -3.97 -4.63 18.77
N SER A 13 -3.27 -3.64 19.30
CA SER A 13 -1.98 -3.11 18.85
C SER A 13 -1.04 -4.17 18.26
N PHE A 14 -0.87 -4.14 16.94
CA PHE A 14 0.04 -5.02 16.21
C PHE A 14 1.36 -4.28 15.95
N THR A 15 2.32 -4.49 16.83
CA THR A 15 3.72 -4.08 16.60
C THR A 15 4.33 -5.02 15.58
N VAL A 16 4.47 -4.56 14.35
CA VAL A 16 5.09 -5.33 13.27
C VAL A 16 6.60 -5.27 13.41
N GLY A 17 7.19 -6.28 14.01
CA GLY A 17 8.62 -6.57 13.87
C GLY A 17 8.87 -7.10 12.45
N PHE A 18 9.31 -6.24 11.56
CA PHE A 18 9.60 -6.61 10.19
C PHE A 18 10.96 -7.33 10.08
N ASN A 19 10.94 -8.58 9.65
CA ASN A 19 12.14 -9.37 9.37
C ASN A 19 12.38 -9.42 7.84
N ALA A 20 13.57 -9.03 7.37
CA ALA A 20 13.93 -8.83 5.97
C ALA A 20 13.59 -10.00 5.02
N SER A 21 13.69 -11.25 5.50
CA SER A 21 13.36 -12.44 4.69
C SER A 21 11.88 -12.56 4.33
N LYS A 22 10.99 -12.00 5.17
CA LYS A 22 9.53 -11.99 4.93
C LYS A 22 9.12 -10.94 3.90
N HIS A 23 9.88 -9.85 3.79
CA HIS A 23 9.64 -8.78 2.81
C HIS A 23 9.88 -9.24 1.38
N LEU A 24 10.88 -10.09 1.16
CA LEU A 24 11.19 -10.63 -0.16
C LEU A 24 10.03 -11.46 -0.73
N ALA A 25 9.43 -12.32 0.09
CA ALA A 25 8.25 -13.09 -0.30
C ALA A 25 7.06 -12.18 -0.59
N ALA A 26 6.83 -11.20 0.27
CA ALA A 26 5.76 -10.23 0.16
C ALA A 26 5.71 -9.52 -1.20
N ARG A 27 6.86 -9.05 -1.66
CA ARG A 27 6.95 -8.34 -2.92
C ARG A 27 6.71 -9.22 -4.13
N LYS A 28 7.31 -10.41 -4.18
CA LYS A 28 7.08 -11.35 -5.29
C LYS A 28 5.60 -11.63 -5.47
N PHE A 29 4.86 -11.78 -4.37
CA PHE A 29 3.43 -12.02 -4.40
C PHE A 29 2.63 -10.80 -4.88
N LEU A 30 2.96 -9.59 -4.42
CA LEU A 30 2.27 -8.38 -4.84
C LEU A 30 2.50 -8.05 -6.31
N THR A 31 3.74 -8.20 -6.79
CA THR A 31 4.08 -8.01 -8.21
C THR A 31 3.39 -9.06 -9.08
N ALA A 32 3.43 -10.33 -8.68
CA ALA A 32 2.75 -11.40 -9.40
C ALA A 32 1.23 -11.19 -9.44
N ALA A 33 0.62 -10.69 -8.37
CA ALA A 33 -0.79 -10.33 -8.34
C ALA A 33 -1.11 -9.21 -9.34
N GLN A 34 -0.23 -8.24 -9.45
CA GLN A 34 -0.37 -7.13 -10.39
C GLN A 34 -0.33 -7.62 -11.84
N ASP A 35 0.64 -8.47 -12.18
CA ASP A 35 0.84 -8.95 -13.56
C ASP A 35 -0.23 -9.97 -14.02
N LEU A 36 -0.68 -10.86 -13.13
CA LEU A 36 -1.63 -11.91 -13.47
C LEU A 36 -3.05 -11.39 -13.76
N PHE A 37 -3.45 -10.26 -13.20
CA PHE A 37 -4.84 -9.81 -13.27
C PHE A 37 -5.19 -8.97 -14.50
N TRP A 38 -4.21 -8.40 -15.18
CA TRP A 38 -4.45 -7.41 -16.22
C TRP A 38 -3.69 -7.66 -17.53
N THR A 39 -3.29 -8.90 -17.79
CA THR A 39 -2.81 -9.28 -19.13
C THR A 39 -3.97 -9.29 -20.09
N ASP A 40 -3.78 -8.76 -21.29
CA ASP A 40 -4.82 -8.81 -22.32
C ASP A 40 -4.97 -10.25 -22.81
N TYR A 41 -6.18 -10.81 -22.69
CA TYR A 41 -6.45 -12.19 -23.14
C TYR A 41 -6.34 -12.35 -24.67
N ARG A 42 -6.42 -11.25 -25.43
CA ARG A 42 -6.28 -11.24 -26.90
C ARG A 42 -4.84 -11.15 -27.35
N ASP A 43 -4.00 -10.54 -26.53
CA ASP A 43 -2.58 -10.36 -26.82
C ASP A 43 -1.79 -10.49 -25.51
N MET A 44 -1.25 -11.68 -25.28
CA MET A 44 -0.50 -12.00 -24.05
C MET A 44 0.77 -11.18 -23.86
N ASN A 45 1.22 -10.45 -24.87
CA ASN A 45 2.36 -9.55 -24.77
C ASN A 45 1.98 -8.17 -24.25
N LYS A 46 0.69 -7.88 -24.08
CA LYS A 46 0.18 -6.61 -23.56
C LYS A 46 -0.27 -6.74 -22.11
N SER A 47 0.42 -6.06 -21.22
CA SER A 47 -0.05 -5.84 -19.86
C SER A 47 -0.92 -4.59 -19.79
N LYS A 48 -2.06 -4.68 -19.09
CA LYS A 48 -2.95 -3.55 -18.79
C LYS A 48 -2.67 -2.97 -17.40
N THR A 49 -1.69 -3.51 -16.69
CA THR A 49 -1.28 -3.01 -15.38
C THR A 49 -0.35 -1.82 -15.50
N SER A 50 -0.34 -0.99 -14.46
CA SER A 50 0.64 0.07 -14.32
C SER A 50 2.05 -0.52 -14.18
N SER A 51 3.02 0.08 -14.87
CA SER A 51 4.45 -0.23 -14.71
C SER A 51 5.05 0.41 -13.45
N TYR A 52 4.28 1.23 -12.75
CA TYR A 52 4.71 1.92 -11.54
C TYR A 52 4.46 1.08 -10.28
N LEU A 53 5.27 1.33 -9.25
CA LEU A 53 5.09 0.75 -7.91
C LEU A 53 4.05 1.55 -7.12
N ASP A 54 2.80 1.55 -7.57
CA ASP A 54 1.71 2.43 -7.10
C ASP A 54 0.69 1.74 -6.19
N LEU A 55 0.95 0.50 -5.77
CA LEU A 55 0.02 -0.31 -4.98
C LEU A 55 -1.38 -0.44 -5.63
N SER A 56 -1.45 -0.53 -6.96
CA SER A 56 -2.73 -0.75 -7.66
C SER A 56 -3.53 -1.97 -7.18
N PRO A 57 -2.94 -3.08 -6.69
CA PRO A 57 -3.71 -4.15 -6.05
C PRO A 57 -4.50 -3.71 -4.82
N LEU A 58 -4.02 -2.70 -4.10
CA LEU A 58 -4.71 -2.13 -2.93
C LEU A 58 -5.74 -1.08 -3.33
N TYR A 59 -5.34 -0.14 -4.20
CA TYR A 59 -6.15 1.05 -4.51
C TYR A 59 -7.05 0.89 -5.74
N GLY A 60 -6.90 -0.20 -6.48
CA GLY A 60 -7.57 -0.37 -7.76
C GLY A 60 -6.83 0.32 -8.92
N SER A 61 -7.15 -0.10 -10.15
CA SER A 61 -6.53 0.40 -11.38
C SER A 61 -7.32 1.55 -12.02
N ASN A 62 -8.55 1.78 -11.58
CA ASN A 62 -9.40 2.86 -12.06
C ASN A 62 -10.20 3.50 -10.91
N GLN A 63 -10.83 4.64 -11.20
CA GLN A 63 -11.59 5.39 -10.20
C GLN A 63 -12.78 4.59 -9.64
N GLU A 64 -13.47 3.81 -10.48
CA GLU A 64 -14.61 3.01 -10.04
C GLU A 64 -14.20 1.97 -8.99
N MET A 65 -13.08 1.26 -9.23
CA MET A 65 -12.53 0.31 -8.27
C MET A 65 -12.09 1.01 -6.98
N GLN A 66 -11.46 2.17 -7.09
CA GLN A 66 -11.04 2.96 -5.95
C GLN A 66 -12.23 3.39 -5.09
N ASP A 67 -13.31 3.83 -5.71
CA ASP A 67 -14.52 4.25 -5.02
C ASP A 67 -15.22 3.10 -4.27
N THR A 68 -15.06 1.86 -4.74
CA THR A 68 -15.61 0.70 -4.02
C THR A 68 -14.94 0.43 -2.67
N ILE A 69 -13.67 0.79 -2.53
CA ILE A 69 -12.88 0.54 -1.31
C ILE A 69 -12.81 1.74 -0.37
N ARG A 70 -13.16 2.95 -0.83
CA ARG A 70 -13.18 4.16 0.01
C ARG A 70 -14.39 4.19 0.92
N THR A 71 -14.20 4.77 2.10
CA THR A 71 -15.31 5.11 3.02
C THR A 71 -15.92 6.46 2.72
N PHE A 72 -15.20 7.33 2.00
CA PHE A 72 -15.51 8.76 1.78
C PHE A 72 -15.66 9.54 3.09
N LYS A 73 -14.97 9.08 4.12
CA LYS A 73 -14.91 9.74 5.42
C LYS A 73 -13.49 9.73 5.93
N ASP A 74 -12.95 10.92 6.20
CA ASP A 74 -11.61 11.12 6.77
C ASP A 74 -10.48 10.47 5.93
N GLY A 75 -10.67 10.36 4.63
CA GLY A 75 -9.70 9.78 3.70
C GLY A 75 -9.42 8.29 3.91
N LYS A 76 -10.28 7.55 4.64
CA LYS A 76 -10.03 6.15 4.99
C LYS A 76 -10.52 5.16 3.95
N LEU A 77 -9.85 4.00 3.93
CA LEU A 77 -10.30 2.80 3.25
C LEU A 77 -11.26 2.00 4.14
N LYS A 78 -12.15 1.24 3.51
CA LYS A 78 -12.95 0.24 4.21
C LYS A 78 -12.02 -0.80 4.85
N PRO A 79 -12.28 -1.20 6.11
CA PRO A 79 -11.38 -2.12 6.80
C PRO A 79 -11.34 -3.49 6.11
N ASP A 80 -10.11 -3.99 5.92
CA ASP A 80 -9.83 -5.33 5.44
C ASP A 80 -10.53 -5.70 4.11
N CYS A 81 -10.67 -4.72 3.20
CA CYS A 81 -11.29 -4.88 1.89
C CYS A 81 -10.25 -4.98 0.78
N PHE A 82 -10.59 -5.75 -0.26
CA PHE A 82 -9.80 -5.86 -1.48
C PHE A 82 -10.45 -5.06 -2.62
N ALA A 83 -9.62 -4.45 -3.46
CA ALA A 83 -10.09 -3.71 -4.64
C ALA A 83 -10.70 -4.63 -5.71
N ASP A 84 -10.18 -5.86 -5.84
CA ASP A 84 -10.67 -6.85 -6.78
C ASP A 84 -10.93 -8.19 -6.07
N LYS A 85 -12.12 -8.77 -6.30
CA LYS A 85 -12.50 -10.08 -5.77
C LYS A 85 -11.61 -11.24 -6.24
N ARG A 86 -10.92 -11.07 -7.37
CA ARG A 86 -9.97 -12.05 -7.88
C ARG A 86 -8.77 -12.25 -6.98
N LEU A 87 -8.45 -11.26 -6.15
CA LEU A 87 -7.38 -11.36 -5.14
C LEU A 87 -7.64 -12.48 -4.12
N LEU A 88 -8.90 -12.87 -3.92
CA LEU A 88 -9.25 -14.01 -3.06
C LEU A 88 -8.75 -15.36 -3.61
N GLY A 89 -8.50 -15.46 -4.91
CA GLY A 89 -7.91 -16.64 -5.54
C GLY A 89 -6.39 -16.70 -5.45
N MET A 90 -5.74 -15.66 -4.93
CA MET A 90 -4.28 -15.62 -4.75
C MET A 90 -3.83 -16.33 -3.47
N PRO A 91 -2.54 -16.70 -3.38
CA PRO A 91 -1.99 -17.27 -2.15
C PRO A 91 -2.29 -16.38 -0.92
N PRO A 92 -2.61 -16.98 0.24
CA PRO A 92 -3.02 -16.22 1.44
C PRO A 92 -2.05 -15.12 1.86
N GLY A 93 -0.74 -15.30 1.59
CA GLY A 93 0.29 -14.29 1.88
C GLY A 93 0.06 -12.95 1.19
N VAL A 94 -0.50 -12.95 -0.04
CA VAL A 94 -0.87 -11.72 -0.77
C VAL A 94 -1.97 -10.98 -0.04
N GLY A 95 -3.02 -11.70 0.37
CA GLY A 95 -4.14 -11.12 1.10
C GLY A 95 -3.70 -10.49 2.42
N VAL A 96 -2.87 -11.19 3.20
CA VAL A 96 -2.34 -10.67 4.47
C VAL A 96 -1.58 -9.37 4.28
N LEU A 97 -0.73 -9.29 3.25
CA LEU A 97 0.04 -8.08 2.97
C LEU A 97 -0.83 -6.91 2.54
N LEU A 98 -1.82 -7.17 1.67
CA LEU A 98 -2.76 -6.12 1.26
C LEU A 98 -3.57 -5.60 2.45
N ILE A 99 -4.00 -6.47 3.36
CA ILE A 99 -4.66 -6.08 4.61
C ILE A 99 -3.72 -5.23 5.48
N MET A 100 -2.44 -5.60 5.59
CA MET A 100 -1.47 -4.80 6.33
C MET A 100 -1.31 -3.39 5.73
N PHE A 101 -1.19 -3.26 4.41
CA PHE A 101 -1.11 -1.96 3.74
C PHE A 101 -2.42 -1.17 3.86
N ASN A 102 -3.58 -1.83 3.82
CA ASN A 102 -4.87 -1.19 4.09
C ASN A 102 -4.91 -0.55 5.48
N ARG A 103 -4.46 -1.28 6.50
CA ARG A 103 -4.39 -0.78 7.88
C ARG A 103 -3.36 0.32 8.05
N VAL A 104 -2.21 0.22 7.37
CA VAL A 104 -1.19 1.29 7.35
C VAL A 104 -1.77 2.57 6.74
N HIS A 105 -2.51 2.47 5.63
CA HIS A 105 -3.16 3.63 5.03
C HIS A 105 -4.12 4.33 6.02
N ASN A 106 -4.98 3.57 6.69
CA ASN A 106 -5.91 4.12 7.66
C ASN A 106 -5.19 4.73 8.87
N TYR A 107 -4.12 4.11 9.35
CA TYR A 107 -3.27 4.64 10.40
C TYR A 107 -2.60 5.96 9.99
N VAL A 108 -2.09 6.04 8.76
CA VAL A 108 -1.48 7.27 8.22
C VAL A 108 -2.53 8.37 8.10
N ALA A 109 -3.74 8.05 7.62
CA ALA A 109 -4.84 9.02 7.53
C ALA A 109 -5.20 9.61 8.91
N ASP A 110 -5.29 8.76 9.94
CA ASP A 110 -5.53 9.23 11.31
C ASP A 110 -4.42 10.14 11.82
N ASN A 111 -3.16 9.80 11.56
CA ASN A 111 -2.03 10.64 11.97
C ASN A 111 -1.97 11.96 11.21
N LEU A 112 -2.30 12.00 9.91
CA LEU A 112 -2.34 13.24 9.14
C LEU A 112 -3.38 14.22 9.72
N ILE A 113 -4.54 13.72 10.11
CA ILE A 113 -5.58 14.53 10.74
C ILE A 113 -5.13 14.99 12.15
N ALA A 114 -4.51 14.11 12.92
CA ALA A 114 -4.06 14.43 14.28
C ALA A 114 -2.92 15.46 14.32
N ILE A 115 -1.95 15.34 13.40
CA ILE A 115 -0.80 16.25 13.30
C ILE A 115 -1.23 17.58 12.68
N ASN A 116 -2.09 17.51 11.65
CA ASN A 116 -2.62 18.67 10.92
C ASN A 116 -1.55 19.73 10.59
N GLU A 117 -0.48 19.30 9.93
CA GLU A 117 0.65 20.16 9.60
C GLU A 117 0.20 21.37 8.76
N ASP A 118 0.59 22.57 9.21
CA ASP A 118 0.20 23.86 8.59
C ASP A 118 -1.31 24.07 8.44
N GLY A 119 -2.15 23.33 9.17
CA GLY A 119 -3.61 23.44 9.05
C GLY A 119 -4.20 22.90 7.75
N LYS A 120 -3.43 22.12 6.96
CA LYS A 120 -3.86 21.60 5.64
C LYS A 120 -5.02 20.60 5.72
N PHE A 121 -5.09 19.86 6.83
CA PHE A 121 -6.09 18.82 7.07
C PHE A 121 -7.13 19.23 8.11
N THR A 122 -7.45 20.53 8.15
CA THR A 122 -8.51 21.05 9.03
C THR A 122 -9.88 20.73 8.45
N PRO A 123 -10.77 20.08 9.21
CA PRO A 123 -12.12 19.80 8.73
C PRO A 123 -12.87 21.09 8.44
N PRO A 124 -13.73 21.12 7.43
CA PRO A 124 -14.54 22.30 7.10
C PRO A 124 -15.36 22.78 8.30
N SER A 125 -15.54 24.11 8.41
CA SER A 125 -16.29 24.69 9.52
C SER A 125 -17.76 24.24 9.50
N PRO A 126 -18.36 23.99 10.68
CA PRO A 126 -19.75 23.50 10.78
C PRO A 126 -20.80 24.53 10.30
N GLY A 127 -20.40 25.78 10.06
CA GLY A 127 -21.29 26.84 9.56
C GLY A 127 -21.49 26.87 8.05
N LEU A 128 -20.84 25.98 7.28
CA LEU A 128 -21.11 25.86 5.85
C LEU A 128 -22.37 25.00 5.64
N GLU A 129 -23.30 25.51 4.83
CA GLU A 129 -24.52 24.81 4.48
C GLU A 129 -24.63 24.55 2.96
N GLY A 130 -25.41 23.53 2.59
CA GLY A 130 -25.75 23.21 1.22
C GLY A 130 -24.62 22.61 0.40
N GLU A 131 -24.63 22.90 -0.90
CA GLU A 131 -23.71 22.32 -1.88
C GLU A 131 -22.24 22.68 -1.63
N ARG A 132 -21.99 23.87 -1.08
CA ARG A 132 -20.63 24.31 -0.72
C ARG A 132 -20.03 23.49 0.41
N ALA A 133 -20.83 23.11 1.40
CA ALA A 133 -20.41 22.23 2.47
C ALA A 133 -20.03 20.84 1.92
N ALA A 134 -20.89 20.26 1.08
CA ALA A 134 -20.62 18.95 0.46
C ALA A 134 -19.34 18.96 -0.40
N ALA A 135 -19.11 20.03 -1.16
CA ALA A 135 -17.89 20.18 -1.95
C ALA A 135 -16.63 20.31 -1.08
N ALA A 136 -16.71 21.05 0.03
CA ALA A 136 -15.62 21.24 0.98
C ALA A 136 -15.27 19.93 1.68
N TRP A 137 -16.26 19.17 2.16
CA TRP A 137 -16.04 17.85 2.76
C TRP A 137 -15.46 16.84 1.77
N LYS A 138 -15.95 16.83 0.53
CA LYS A 138 -15.41 15.97 -0.53
C LYS A 138 -13.95 16.30 -0.83
N LYS A 139 -13.60 17.59 -0.89
CA LYS A 139 -12.22 18.04 -1.08
C LYS A 139 -11.35 17.61 0.08
N TYR A 140 -11.75 17.88 1.31
CA TYR A 140 -11.05 17.49 2.53
C TYR A 140 -10.75 15.98 2.56
N ASP A 141 -11.78 15.15 2.37
CA ASP A 141 -11.64 13.68 2.33
C ASP A 141 -10.66 13.24 1.23
N ASN A 142 -10.74 13.88 0.06
CA ASN A 142 -9.85 13.56 -1.05
C ASN A 142 -8.40 13.97 -0.76
N ASP A 143 -8.17 15.13 -0.16
CA ASP A 143 -6.82 15.62 0.14
C ASP A 143 -6.14 14.71 1.18
N VAL A 144 -6.85 14.31 2.25
CA VAL A 144 -6.36 13.34 3.24
C VAL A 144 -6.07 11.99 2.58
N PHE A 145 -7.01 11.48 1.76
CA PHE A 145 -6.87 10.20 1.08
C PHE A 145 -5.66 10.16 0.15
N GLN A 146 -5.48 11.17 -0.70
CA GLN A 146 -4.37 11.19 -1.66
C GLN A 146 -3.03 11.32 -0.95
N THR A 147 -2.96 12.10 0.12
CA THR A 147 -1.73 12.24 0.91
C THR A 147 -1.39 10.92 1.62
N ALA A 148 -2.36 10.28 2.25
CA ALA A 148 -2.17 8.96 2.87
C ALA A 148 -1.76 7.90 1.84
N ARG A 149 -2.35 7.93 0.64
CA ARG A 149 -1.97 7.06 -0.48
C ARG A 149 -0.52 7.25 -0.89
N LEU A 150 -0.07 8.51 -1.05
CA LEU A 150 1.32 8.80 -1.41
C LEU A 150 2.31 8.30 -0.36
N ILE A 151 2.04 8.52 0.93
CA ILE A 151 2.89 8.05 2.03
C ILE A 151 2.94 6.52 2.04
N THR A 152 1.80 5.85 1.91
CA THR A 152 1.73 4.38 1.89
C THR A 152 2.44 3.79 0.67
N SER A 153 2.30 4.41 -0.50
CA SER A 153 3.03 4.02 -1.71
C SER A 153 4.53 4.27 -1.56
N GLY A 154 4.94 5.38 -0.93
CA GLY A 154 6.32 5.67 -0.60
C GLY A 154 6.95 4.61 0.33
N LEU A 155 6.20 4.15 1.33
CA LEU A 155 6.61 3.05 2.19
C LEU A 155 6.81 1.76 1.39
N TYR A 156 5.88 1.42 0.49
CA TYR A 156 5.99 0.26 -0.39
C TYR A 156 7.22 0.34 -1.31
N ILE A 157 7.49 1.51 -1.91
CA ILE A 157 8.67 1.75 -2.73
C ILE A 157 9.96 1.58 -1.90
N ASN A 158 10.01 2.13 -0.69
CA ASN A 158 11.15 1.97 0.21
C ASN A 158 11.44 0.50 0.55
N ILE A 159 10.43 -0.26 0.94
CA ILE A 159 10.55 -1.70 1.19
C ILE A 159 11.08 -2.40 -0.07
N THR A 160 10.55 -2.02 -1.23
CA THR A 160 10.96 -2.59 -2.50
C THR A 160 12.42 -2.31 -2.83
N LEU A 161 12.86 -1.07 -2.71
CA LEU A 161 14.22 -0.66 -3.12
C LEU A 161 15.26 -1.05 -2.08
N LEU A 162 15.01 -0.83 -0.80
CA LEU A 162 16.01 -1.03 0.26
C LEU A 162 16.10 -2.51 0.69
N ASP A 163 14.98 -3.20 0.81
CA ASP A 163 15.00 -4.58 1.31
C ASP A 163 15.12 -5.60 0.19
N TYR A 164 14.45 -5.39 -0.94
CA TYR A 164 14.48 -6.37 -2.02
C TYR A 164 15.62 -6.12 -3.01
N VAL A 165 15.64 -4.95 -3.67
CA VAL A 165 16.62 -4.65 -4.72
C VAL A 165 18.02 -4.64 -4.15
N ARG A 166 18.22 -3.99 -3.00
CA ARG A 166 19.51 -3.95 -2.32
C ARG A 166 20.02 -5.34 -1.95
N ASN A 167 19.15 -6.24 -1.48
CA ASN A 167 19.57 -7.59 -1.12
C ASN A 167 19.91 -8.46 -2.33
N ILE A 168 19.22 -8.28 -3.46
CA ILE A 168 19.52 -9.02 -4.70
C ILE A 168 20.75 -8.48 -5.39
N VAL A 169 20.88 -7.14 -5.47
CA VAL A 169 21.95 -6.46 -6.22
C VAL A 169 23.16 -6.18 -5.33
N ASN A 170 23.13 -6.55 -4.05
CA ASN A 170 24.23 -6.30 -3.12
C ASN A 170 25.42 -7.22 -3.42
N VAL A 171 26.13 -6.87 -4.49
CA VAL A 171 27.36 -7.52 -4.96
C VAL A 171 28.51 -7.40 -3.94
N ARG A 172 28.37 -6.52 -2.92
CA ARG A 172 29.39 -6.33 -1.88
C ARG A 172 29.68 -7.59 -1.04
N SER A 173 28.71 -8.47 -0.87
CA SER A 173 28.94 -9.72 -0.16
C SER A 173 29.64 -10.79 -1.02
N LEU A 174 29.70 -10.62 -2.35
CA LEU A 174 30.41 -11.54 -3.24
C LEU A 174 31.90 -11.21 -3.37
N PHE A 175 32.32 -9.99 -3.04
CA PHE A 175 33.71 -9.59 -2.97
C PHE A 175 34.15 -9.36 -1.52
N HIS A 176 34.03 -10.42 -0.72
CA HIS A 176 34.83 -10.48 0.51
C HIS A 176 36.25 -10.76 0.07
N THR A 177 37.00 -9.71 -0.26
CA THR A 177 38.45 -9.81 -0.33
C THR A 177 38.93 -10.22 1.06
N PRO A 178 39.59 -11.39 1.22
CA PRO A 178 40.17 -11.74 2.50
C PRO A 178 41.13 -10.60 2.87
N SER A 179 40.96 -10.07 4.08
CA SER A 179 41.86 -9.01 4.56
C SER A 179 43.29 -9.53 4.53
N PRO A 180 44.28 -8.69 4.13
CA PRO A 180 45.68 -9.09 4.04
C PRO A 180 46.30 -9.55 5.36
N SER A 181 45.60 -9.42 6.47
CA SER A 181 46.04 -9.84 7.81
C SER A 181 46.17 -11.34 8.05
N CYS A 182 45.70 -12.20 7.11
CA CYS A 182 45.89 -13.66 7.25
C CYS A 182 47.14 -14.21 6.54
N LEU A 183 48.00 -13.36 5.94
CA LEU A 183 49.18 -13.81 5.20
C LEU A 183 50.51 -13.66 5.95
N PHE A 184 50.51 -13.20 7.19
CA PHE A 184 51.70 -13.17 8.04
C PHE A 184 51.41 -13.80 9.38
N GLY A 185 51.38 -15.12 9.39
CA GLY A 185 51.50 -15.94 10.58
C GLY A 185 52.90 -16.60 10.57
N TYR A 186 53.81 -16.04 11.34
CA TYR A 186 54.97 -16.74 11.89
C TYR A 186 54.65 -17.19 13.30
#